data_1f93c0f50b550433619b80dba5378a5d
#
_entry.id   1f93c0f50b550433619b80dba5378a5d
#
_cell.length_a   1.000
_cell.length_b   1.000
_cell.length_c   1.000
_cell.angle_alpha   90.00
_cell.angle_beta   90.00
_cell.angle_gamma   90.00
#
_symmetry.space_group_name_H-M   'P 1'
#
loop_
_entity.id
_entity.type
_entity.pdbx_description
1 polymer ?
#
loop_
_entity_poly.entity_id
_entity_poly.type
_entity_poly.pdbx_seq_one_letter_code
_entity_poly.pdbx_strand_id
1 'polypeptide(L)'
;EGGTAKCLLTEEGYVSLDDREYHYYLKDHQGNNRVLVNKNGGVEEINHYYPFGGVFASEENVQPYKYNGKELDTKKGLNWYDYGARQYDAALGRWHVMDPMAEKYCSMTPYAYCLNNPINGVDYQGKLVIFINGFHSGSGGTSKYWGGFDTMAMNILNDNKYLYKDGALGGFKTLKENNKIMDANYRKDYGYIEGEKDAKEIVNMISDKSGNINETVKILTHSMGASYAKGYVQALKEYFVNNNIPLSSIAFEMDFAPFQPTKQVAVEGVDTYQVTNLHDFIANNSLLGSPHGSIKGATVYFNNDEHKGHSITDFIDQLWRLSVGTYHVDKNGNIIKEK
;
A
#
# COMPACT_ATOMS: atom_id res chain seq x y z
N GLU A 1 -1.65 1.09 33.05
CA GLU A 1 -1.72 1.03 34.51
C GLU A 1 -1.21 -0.34 35.00
N GLY A 2 0.10 -0.44 35.38
CA GLY A 2 0.60 -1.40 36.34
C GLY A 2 0.46 -2.92 36.12
N GLY A 3 0.14 -3.39 34.92
CA GLY A 3 0.07 -4.82 34.63
C GLY A 3 1.43 -5.41 34.29
N THR A 4 1.76 -6.58 34.84
CA THR A 4 2.94 -7.34 34.42
C THR A 4 2.75 -7.79 32.97
N ALA A 5 3.75 -7.53 32.11
CA ALA A 5 3.73 -8.03 30.73
C ALA A 5 3.59 -9.56 30.75
N LYS A 6 2.64 -10.11 29.99
CA LYS A 6 2.38 -11.55 29.92
C LYS A 6 2.96 -12.21 28.67
N CYS A 7 3.13 -11.44 27.61
CA CYS A 7 3.69 -11.94 26.37
C CYS A 7 4.50 -10.85 25.65
N LEU A 8 5.42 -11.31 24.81
CA LEU A 8 6.16 -10.49 23.86
C LEU A 8 5.65 -10.80 22.46
N LEU A 9 5.05 -9.83 21.80
CA LEU A 9 4.56 -10.00 20.43
C LEU A 9 5.72 -10.10 19.45
N THR A 10 5.58 -11.00 18.47
CA THR A 10 6.48 -11.16 17.34
C THR A 10 5.69 -11.06 16.04
N GLU A 11 6.35 -10.99 14.90
CA GLU A 11 5.70 -10.90 13.59
C GLU A 11 4.82 -12.12 13.29
N GLU A 12 5.24 -13.31 13.74
CA GLU A 12 4.57 -14.58 13.48
C GLU A 12 3.73 -15.11 14.63
N GLY A 13 3.66 -14.39 15.76
CA GLY A 13 2.95 -14.87 16.93
C GLY A 13 3.31 -14.12 18.21
N TYR A 14 3.54 -14.86 19.30
CA TYR A 14 4.04 -14.28 20.54
C TYR A 14 4.87 -15.29 21.36
N VAL A 15 5.68 -14.77 22.25
CA VAL A 15 6.36 -15.53 23.31
C VAL A 15 5.61 -15.30 24.60
N SER A 16 5.09 -16.34 25.22
CA SER A 16 4.54 -16.28 26.57
C SER A 16 5.68 -16.03 27.56
N LEU A 17 5.51 -15.07 28.48
CA LEU A 17 6.51 -14.75 29.49
C LEU A 17 6.40 -15.64 30.73
N ASP A 18 5.29 -16.38 30.87
CA ASP A 18 5.06 -17.27 32.00
C ASP A 18 5.86 -18.58 31.84
N ASP A 19 5.82 -19.17 30.66
CA ASP A 19 6.50 -20.46 30.36
C ASP A 19 7.67 -20.31 29.36
N ARG A 20 7.85 -19.11 28.76
CA ARG A 20 8.86 -18.79 27.74
C ARG A 20 8.72 -19.61 26.47
N GLU A 21 7.49 -20.01 26.13
CA GLU A 21 7.20 -20.76 24.93
C GLU A 21 6.72 -19.85 23.78
N TYR A 22 7.03 -20.29 22.54
CA TYR A 22 6.55 -19.64 21.30
C TYR A 22 5.18 -20.19 20.93
N HIS A 23 4.30 -19.25 20.56
CA HIS A 23 2.99 -19.49 19.98
C HIS A 23 2.90 -18.82 18.62
N TYR A 24 2.43 -19.52 17.61
CA TYR A 24 2.43 -19.06 16.22
C TYR A 24 1.01 -18.83 15.73
N TYR A 25 0.82 -17.72 14.99
CA TYR A 25 -0.42 -17.41 14.32
C TYR A 25 -0.43 -17.94 12.89
N LEU A 26 -1.43 -18.73 12.53
CA LEU A 26 -1.77 -18.99 11.15
C LEU A 26 -2.82 -17.94 10.73
N LYS A 27 -2.41 -17.04 9.85
CA LYS A 27 -3.22 -15.90 9.42
C LYS A 27 -3.84 -16.17 8.05
N ASP A 28 -5.02 -15.56 7.79
CA ASP A 28 -5.57 -15.51 6.45
C ASP A 28 -5.00 -14.30 5.66
N HIS A 29 -5.51 -14.11 4.43
CA HIS A 29 -5.07 -13.05 3.52
C HIS A 29 -5.27 -11.62 4.05
N GLN A 30 -6.10 -11.43 5.07
CA GLN A 30 -6.34 -10.13 5.70
C GLN A 30 -5.56 -9.95 7.00
N GLY A 31 -4.69 -10.90 7.35
CA GLY A 31 -3.95 -10.88 8.62
C GLY A 31 -4.80 -11.27 9.83
N ASN A 32 -5.97 -11.88 9.63
CA ASN A 32 -6.79 -12.38 10.72
C ASN A 32 -6.13 -13.61 11.35
N ASN A 33 -6.00 -13.64 12.66
CA ASN A 33 -5.48 -14.79 13.37
C ASN A 33 -6.52 -15.94 13.37
N ARG A 34 -6.37 -16.90 12.42
CA ARG A 34 -7.32 -18.01 12.23
C ARG A 34 -7.05 -19.16 13.15
N VAL A 35 -5.78 -19.51 13.34
CA VAL A 35 -5.38 -20.62 14.20
C VAL A 35 -4.16 -20.18 15.03
N LEU A 36 -4.17 -20.53 16.31
CA LEU A 36 -3.02 -20.44 17.19
C LEU A 36 -2.46 -21.84 17.39
N VAL A 37 -1.15 -21.99 17.22
CA VAL A 37 -0.45 -23.25 17.46
C VAL A 37 0.72 -23.04 18.40
N ASN A 38 0.98 -24.03 19.26
CA ASN A 38 2.16 -24.03 20.11
C ASN A 38 3.42 -24.47 19.34
N LYS A 39 4.58 -24.41 19.98
CA LYS A 39 5.87 -24.82 19.40
C LYS A 39 5.93 -26.27 18.89
N ASN A 40 5.03 -27.13 19.34
CA ASN A 40 4.96 -28.55 18.94
C ASN A 40 3.95 -28.80 17.81
N GLY A 41 3.31 -27.74 17.29
CA GLY A 41 2.26 -27.81 16.27
C GLY A 41 0.87 -28.18 16.82
N GLY A 42 0.70 -28.23 18.14
CA GLY A 42 -0.60 -28.44 18.78
C GLY A 42 -1.48 -27.20 18.60
N VAL A 43 -2.73 -27.40 18.15
CA VAL A 43 -3.70 -26.31 18.00
C VAL A 43 -4.21 -25.90 19.38
N GLU A 44 -4.14 -24.59 19.66
CA GLU A 44 -4.57 -24.00 20.94
C GLU A 44 -5.82 -23.13 20.82
N GLU A 45 -6.05 -22.57 19.62
CA GLU A 45 -7.21 -21.75 19.35
C GLU A 45 -7.56 -21.77 17.87
N ILE A 46 -8.86 -21.77 17.55
CA ILE A 46 -9.37 -21.62 16.17
C ILE A 46 -10.41 -20.51 16.19
N ASN A 47 -10.27 -19.54 15.27
CA ASN A 47 -11.17 -18.41 15.14
C ASN A 47 -11.83 -18.34 13.76
N HIS A 48 -13.13 -18.10 13.75
CA HIS A 48 -13.91 -17.81 12.56
C HIS A 48 -14.54 -16.43 12.65
N TYR A 49 -14.48 -15.67 11.56
CA TYR A 49 -14.92 -14.28 11.52
C TYR A 49 -16.01 -14.06 10.47
N TYR A 50 -16.98 -13.22 10.82
CA TYR A 50 -17.83 -12.56 9.86
C TYR A 50 -17.01 -11.54 9.03
N PRO A 51 -17.49 -11.12 7.83
CA PRO A 51 -16.74 -10.19 6.97
C PRO A 51 -16.26 -8.91 7.68
N PHE A 52 -17.05 -8.39 8.60
CA PHE A 52 -16.69 -7.22 9.41
C PHE A 52 -15.94 -7.56 10.72
N GLY A 53 -15.39 -8.76 10.85
CA GLY A 53 -14.50 -9.11 11.95
C GLY A 53 -15.18 -9.57 13.23
N GLY A 54 -16.50 -9.65 13.26
CA GLY A 54 -17.21 -10.26 14.38
C GLY A 54 -16.83 -11.74 14.48
N VAL A 55 -16.40 -12.20 15.66
CA VAL A 55 -16.08 -13.62 15.91
C VAL A 55 -17.41 -14.37 16.07
N PHE A 56 -17.67 -15.39 15.23
CA PHE A 56 -18.88 -16.21 15.34
C PHE A 56 -18.64 -17.64 15.84
N ALA A 57 -17.39 -18.11 15.80
CA ALA A 57 -16.95 -19.35 16.41
C ALA A 57 -15.50 -19.17 16.87
N SER A 58 -15.26 -19.50 18.12
CA SER A 58 -13.92 -19.54 18.70
C SER A 58 -13.89 -20.76 19.62
N GLU A 59 -13.02 -21.69 19.31
CA GLU A 59 -12.69 -22.80 20.21
C GLU A 59 -11.53 -22.32 21.07
N GLU A 60 -11.80 -22.13 22.35
CA GLU A 60 -10.91 -21.53 23.35
C GLU A 60 -10.53 -20.07 23.04
N ASN A 61 -10.41 -19.24 24.05
CA ASN A 61 -10.05 -17.81 23.91
C ASN A 61 -8.76 -17.56 24.68
N VAL A 62 -7.65 -18.03 24.10
CA VAL A 62 -6.34 -18.06 24.74
C VAL A 62 -5.66 -16.70 24.72
N GLN A 63 -5.89 -15.90 23.68
CA GLN A 63 -5.22 -14.63 23.49
C GLN A 63 -6.14 -13.58 22.84
N PRO A 64 -5.90 -12.26 23.07
CA PRO A 64 -6.82 -11.20 22.63
C PRO A 64 -6.67 -10.78 21.16
N TYR A 65 -5.57 -11.12 20.47
CA TYR A 65 -5.30 -10.65 19.11
C TYR A 65 -6.05 -11.49 18.08
N LYS A 66 -7.03 -10.91 17.39
CA LYS A 66 -7.98 -11.61 16.52
C LYS A 66 -8.00 -11.07 15.08
N TYR A 67 -9.06 -10.36 14.73
CA TYR A 67 -9.30 -9.80 13.40
C TYR A 67 -8.23 -8.77 13.03
N ASN A 68 -7.66 -8.87 11.82
CA ASN A 68 -6.51 -8.08 11.33
C ASN A 68 -5.32 -8.05 12.33
N GLY A 69 -5.18 -9.05 13.19
CA GLY A 69 -4.17 -9.07 14.23
C GLY A 69 -4.35 -8.02 15.33
N LYS A 70 -5.53 -7.39 15.42
CA LYS A 70 -5.83 -6.36 16.41
C LYS A 70 -6.31 -6.96 17.73
N GLU A 71 -6.04 -6.23 18.83
CA GLU A 71 -6.48 -6.62 20.16
C GLU A 71 -8.00 -6.44 20.28
N LEU A 72 -8.70 -7.51 20.67
CA LEU A 72 -10.12 -7.50 20.98
C LEU A 72 -10.32 -7.23 22.48
N ASP A 73 -10.85 -6.06 22.83
CA ASP A 73 -11.23 -5.75 24.20
C ASP A 73 -12.63 -6.32 24.50
N THR A 74 -12.63 -7.41 25.26
CA THR A 74 -13.86 -8.08 25.71
C THR A 74 -14.34 -7.60 27.08
N LYS A 75 -13.62 -6.67 27.72
CA LYS A 75 -13.98 -6.18 29.05
C LYS A 75 -15.37 -5.58 29.05
N LYS A 76 -16.15 -5.93 30.03
CA LYS A 76 -17.55 -5.46 30.19
C LYS A 76 -18.47 -5.71 28.99
N GLY A 77 -18.10 -6.68 28.11
CA GLY A 77 -18.88 -7.01 26.93
C GLY A 77 -18.77 -6.01 25.77
N LEU A 78 -17.74 -5.19 25.74
CA LEU A 78 -17.53 -4.19 24.67
C LEU A 78 -17.32 -4.86 23.32
N ASN A 79 -16.42 -5.88 23.24
CA ASN A 79 -16.07 -6.58 22.01
C ASN A 79 -15.60 -5.64 20.89
N TRP A 80 -14.78 -4.67 21.21
CA TRP A 80 -14.23 -3.69 20.29
C TRP A 80 -12.77 -4.02 19.97
N TYR A 81 -12.36 -3.75 18.74
CA TYR A 81 -10.97 -3.89 18.33
C TYR A 81 -10.22 -2.58 18.51
N ASP A 82 -9.03 -2.66 19.11
CA ASP A 82 -8.14 -1.52 19.25
C ASP A 82 -7.24 -1.38 18.02
N TYR A 83 -7.47 -0.33 17.23
CA TYR A 83 -6.64 0.05 16.09
C TYR A 83 -5.64 1.17 16.44
N GLY A 84 -5.50 1.51 17.73
CA GLY A 84 -4.63 2.57 18.22
C GLY A 84 -5.30 3.94 18.18
N ALA A 85 -5.48 4.52 17.01
CA ALA A 85 -6.12 5.83 16.86
C ALA A 85 -7.64 5.79 17.07
N ARG A 86 -8.29 4.66 16.78
CA ARG A 86 -9.74 4.49 16.84
C ARG A 86 -10.11 3.11 17.38
N GLN A 87 -11.27 3.04 18.04
CA GLN A 87 -11.88 1.77 18.44
C GLN A 87 -12.89 1.36 17.35
N TYR A 88 -12.84 0.09 16.95
CA TYR A 88 -13.68 -0.49 15.91
C TYR A 88 -14.71 -1.43 16.50
N ASP A 89 -15.97 -1.23 16.14
CA ASP A 89 -17.09 -2.09 16.52
C ASP A 89 -17.43 -3.04 15.38
N ALA A 90 -17.05 -4.31 15.52
CA ALA A 90 -17.29 -5.32 14.52
C ALA A 90 -18.78 -5.72 14.40
N ALA A 91 -19.58 -5.52 15.45
CA ALA A 91 -21.01 -5.80 15.42
C ALA A 91 -21.78 -4.75 14.61
N LEU A 92 -21.32 -3.50 14.64
CA LEU A 92 -21.87 -2.40 13.85
C LEU A 92 -21.17 -2.22 12.50
N GLY A 93 -19.99 -2.81 12.31
CA GLY A 93 -19.17 -2.66 11.12
C GLY A 93 -18.65 -1.24 10.92
N ARG A 94 -18.36 -0.50 12.02
CA ARG A 94 -17.98 0.92 11.96
C ARG A 94 -17.09 1.37 13.10
N TRP A 95 -16.47 2.52 12.90
CA TRP A 95 -15.70 3.21 13.92
C TRP A 95 -16.60 3.87 14.97
N HIS A 96 -16.12 3.94 16.21
CA HIS A 96 -16.83 4.65 17.30
C HIS A 96 -16.67 6.17 17.23
N VAL A 97 -15.59 6.65 16.65
CA VAL A 97 -15.31 8.07 16.47
C VAL A 97 -15.28 8.43 14.99
N MET A 98 -15.66 9.65 14.71
CA MET A 98 -15.61 10.22 13.36
C MET A 98 -14.19 10.18 12.83
N ASP A 99 -14.04 9.87 11.55
CA ASP A 99 -12.74 9.97 10.86
C ASP A 99 -12.25 11.42 10.93
N PRO A 100 -11.03 11.67 11.43
CA PRO A 100 -10.46 13.01 11.42
C PRO A 100 -10.38 13.64 10.02
N MET A 101 -10.45 12.83 8.97
CA MET A 101 -10.43 13.25 7.57
C MET A 101 -11.82 13.29 6.93
N ALA A 102 -12.90 13.15 7.69
CA ALA A 102 -14.29 13.06 7.21
C ALA A 102 -14.70 14.19 6.25
N GLU A 103 -14.19 15.39 6.44
CA GLU A 103 -14.47 16.54 5.56
C GLU A 103 -13.99 16.33 4.12
N LYS A 104 -13.04 15.42 3.90
CA LYS A 104 -12.53 15.08 2.56
C LYS A 104 -13.41 14.04 1.84
N TYR A 105 -14.36 13.43 2.53
CA TYR A 105 -15.17 12.31 2.02
C TYR A 105 -16.68 12.59 2.09
N CYS A 106 -17.11 13.70 1.52
CA CYS A 106 -18.52 14.15 1.60
C CYS A 106 -19.57 13.14 1.10
N SER A 107 -19.15 12.13 0.33
CA SER A 107 -20.02 11.08 -0.20
C SER A 107 -20.13 9.84 0.70
N MET A 108 -19.36 9.77 1.79
CA MET A 108 -19.27 8.61 2.67
C MET A 108 -19.56 8.99 4.11
N THR A 109 -20.10 8.02 4.87
CA THR A 109 -20.24 8.24 6.32
C THR A 109 -18.86 8.29 6.98
N PRO A 110 -18.60 9.27 7.87
CA PRO A 110 -17.32 9.41 8.56
C PRO A 110 -16.99 8.27 9.52
N TYR A 111 -17.89 7.34 9.70
CA TYR A 111 -17.74 6.17 10.56
C TYR A 111 -17.53 4.86 9.77
N ALA A 112 -17.47 4.91 8.44
CA ALA A 112 -17.33 3.71 7.62
C ALA A 112 -15.97 3.02 7.87
N TYR A 113 -16.04 1.69 8.05
CA TYR A 113 -14.86 0.83 8.05
C TYR A 113 -14.63 0.28 6.64
N CYS A 114 -13.40 0.43 6.12
CA CYS A 114 -12.99 -0.08 4.80
C CYS A 114 -14.00 0.20 3.66
N LEU A 115 -14.66 1.38 3.66
CA LEU A 115 -15.69 1.77 2.68
C LEU A 115 -16.85 0.76 2.58
N ASN A 116 -17.20 0.07 3.67
CA ASN A 116 -18.14 -1.06 3.72
C ASN A 116 -17.73 -2.26 2.85
N ASN A 117 -16.45 -2.40 2.55
CA ASN A 117 -15.88 -3.53 1.79
C ASN A 117 -14.73 -4.21 2.57
N PRO A 118 -14.99 -4.76 3.75
CA PRO A 118 -13.97 -5.30 4.65
C PRO A 118 -13.35 -6.62 4.15
N ILE A 119 -13.91 -7.25 3.12
CA ILE A 119 -13.32 -8.46 2.51
C ILE A 119 -12.13 -8.11 1.61
N ASN A 120 -12.18 -6.94 0.96
CA ASN A 120 -11.16 -6.48 0.02
C ASN A 120 -10.29 -5.34 0.59
N GLY A 121 -10.60 -4.84 1.78
CA GLY A 121 -9.85 -3.78 2.45
C GLY A 121 -9.46 -4.19 3.86
N VAL A 122 -8.24 -3.83 4.27
CA VAL A 122 -7.74 -3.97 5.64
C VAL A 122 -7.25 -2.61 6.11
N ASP A 123 -7.60 -2.25 7.35
CA ASP A 123 -7.05 -1.06 8.00
C ASP A 123 -5.63 -1.36 8.51
N TYR A 124 -4.60 -1.03 7.72
CA TYR A 124 -3.21 -1.02 8.16
C TYR A 124 -2.90 0.36 8.76
N GLN A 125 -2.47 0.42 10.01
CA GLN A 125 -2.10 1.64 10.76
C GLN A 125 -1.43 2.71 9.88
N GLY A 126 -2.11 3.85 9.67
CA GLY A 126 -1.78 5.07 8.93
C GLY A 126 -0.37 5.17 8.35
N LYS A 127 -0.20 4.85 7.07
CA LYS A 127 1.09 4.79 6.38
C LYS A 127 1.18 5.87 5.33
N LEU A 128 2.41 6.31 5.00
CA LEU A 128 2.63 7.36 4.02
C LEU A 128 2.47 6.86 2.59
N VAL A 129 1.62 7.53 1.80
CA VAL A 129 1.51 7.32 0.34
C VAL A 129 2.12 8.50 -0.41
N ILE A 130 3.00 8.20 -1.37
CA ILE A 130 3.55 9.19 -2.29
C ILE A 130 2.91 9.00 -3.67
N PHE A 131 2.18 10.00 -4.12
CA PHE A 131 1.52 10.04 -5.41
C PHE A 131 2.36 10.80 -6.42
N ILE A 132 2.78 10.15 -7.50
CA ILE A 132 3.63 10.75 -8.55
C ILE A 132 2.86 10.76 -9.86
N ASN A 133 2.38 11.93 -10.28
CA ASN A 133 1.56 12.10 -11.47
C ASN A 133 2.37 12.03 -12.77
N GLY A 134 1.66 11.80 -13.89
CA GLY A 134 2.20 11.90 -15.23
C GLY A 134 2.04 13.29 -15.84
N PHE A 135 1.92 13.32 -17.19
CA PHE A 135 1.69 14.57 -17.93
C PHE A 135 0.35 15.22 -17.54
N HIS A 136 0.34 16.55 -17.45
CA HIS A 136 -0.82 17.33 -17.06
C HIS A 136 -0.81 18.74 -17.69
N SER A 137 -1.96 19.41 -17.65
CA SER A 137 -2.14 20.80 -18.09
C SER A 137 -2.31 21.78 -16.90
N GLY A 138 -1.46 21.65 -15.86
CA GLY A 138 -1.44 22.56 -14.71
C GLY A 138 -1.93 21.99 -13.38
N SER A 139 -2.23 20.67 -13.31
CA SER A 139 -2.67 20.00 -12.08
C SER A 139 -1.58 19.12 -11.42
N GLY A 140 -0.32 19.21 -11.87
CA GLY A 140 0.77 18.39 -11.38
C GLY A 140 1.10 18.64 -9.91
N GLY A 141 1.58 17.61 -9.23
CA GLY A 141 1.93 17.67 -7.82
C GLY A 141 0.75 17.95 -6.88
N THR A 142 -0.48 17.65 -7.30
CA THR A 142 -1.68 17.93 -6.50
C THR A 142 -2.74 16.80 -6.62
N SER A 143 -3.63 16.70 -5.64
CA SER A 143 -4.79 15.78 -5.66
C SER A 143 -5.70 15.98 -6.88
N LYS A 144 -5.76 17.19 -7.43
CA LYS A 144 -6.60 17.49 -8.60
C LYS A 144 -6.28 16.64 -9.82
N TYR A 145 -5.03 16.20 -9.98
CA TYR A 145 -4.63 15.29 -11.05
C TYR A 145 -5.33 13.95 -10.98
N TRP A 146 -5.53 13.45 -9.76
CA TRP A 146 -5.91 12.05 -9.50
C TRP A 146 -7.41 11.78 -9.63
N GLY A 147 -8.25 12.83 -9.67
CA GLY A 147 -9.70 12.68 -9.94
C GLY A 147 -10.45 11.77 -8.97
N GLY A 148 -9.99 11.70 -7.70
CA GLY A 148 -10.56 10.84 -6.66
C GLY A 148 -9.91 9.46 -6.51
N PHE A 149 -9.04 9.07 -7.45
CA PHE A 149 -8.25 7.84 -7.34
C PHE A 149 -7.38 7.83 -6.07
N ASP A 150 -6.68 8.93 -5.80
CA ASP A 150 -5.85 9.14 -4.61
C ASP A 150 -6.64 8.93 -3.31
N THR A 151 -7.81 9.52 -3.24
CA THR A 151 -8.72 9.38 -2.11
C THR A 151 -9.13 7.92 -1.89
N MET A 152 -9.50 7.22 -2.97
CA MET A 152 -9.87 5.80 -2.90
C MET A 152 -8.68 4.92 -2.53
N ALA A 153 -7.49 5.20 -3.11
CA ALA A 153 -6.26 4.49 -2.78
C ALA A 153 -5.90 4.66 -1.31
N MET A 154 -5.94 5.89 -0.79
CA MET A 154 -5.70 6.21 0.63
C MET A 154 -6.65 5.42 1.55
N ASN A 155 -7.93 5.33 1.17
CA ASN A 155 -8.91 4.58 1.95
C ASN A 155 -8.63 3.08 1.98
N ILE A 156 -8.27 2.48 0.83
CA ILE A 156 -7.96 1.05 0.74
C ILE A 156 -6.69 0.72 1.51
N LEU A 157 -5.69 1.59 1.42
CA LEU A 157 -4.44 1.47 2.15
C LEU A 157 -4.57 1.87 3.62
N ASN A 158 -5.69 2.48 3.98
CA ASN A 158 -5.94 3.16 5.26
C ASN A 158 -4.81 4.12 5.66
N ASP A 159 -4.42 4.96 4.71
CA ASP A 159 -3.37 5.94 4.89
C ASP A 159 -3.95 7.33 5.12
N ASN A 160 -3.34 8.08 6.02
CA ASN A 160 -3.73 9.45 6.33
C ASN A 160 -2.61 10.48 6.05
N LYS A 161 -1.42 10.02 5.69
CA LYS A 161 -0.30 10.85 5.27
C LYS A 161 -0.07 10.68 3.78
N TYR A 162 0.16 11.76 3.09
CA TYR A 162 0.40 11.73 1.65
C TYR A 162 1.36 12.85 1.21
N LEU A 163 2.06 12.57 0.12
CA LEU A 163 2.83 13.55 -0.64
C LEU A 163 2.43 13.48 -2.11
N TYR A 164 2.34 14.62 -2.76
CA TYR A 164 2.15 14.69 -4.21
C TYR A 164 3.42 15.20 -4.85
N LYS A 165 3.90 14.50 -5.87
CA LYS A 165 5.06 14.88 -6.68
C LYS A 165 4.65 15.01 -8.14
N ASP A 166 5.23 16.00 -8.82
CA ASP A 166 5.01 16.21 -10.24
C ASP A 166 6.03 15.42 -11.07
N GLY A 167 5.64 14.22 -11.49
CA GLY A 167 6.46 13.34 -12.31
C GLY A 167 6.59 13.77 -13.79
N ALA A 168 5.89 14.82 -14.21
CA ALA A 168 6.07 15.42 -15.52
C ALA A 168 7.29 16.37 -15.56
N LEU A 169 7.80 16.80 -14.41
CA LEU A 169 8.98 17.65 -14.32
C LEU A 169 10.24 16.91 -14.82
N GLY A 170 11.23 17.66 -15.29
CA GLY A 170 12.45 17.11 -15.87
C GLY A 170 12.37 16.85 -17.38
N GLY A 171 11.18 16.60 -17.94
CA GLY A 171 10.99 16.38 -19.37
C GLY A 171 10.91 17.64 -20.23
N PHE A 172 10.57 18.79 -19.65
CA PHE A 172 10.29 20.03 -20.41
C PHE A 172 11.46 21.02 -20.53
N LYS A 173 12.51 20.89 -19.74
CA LYS A 173 13.66 21.81 -19.81
C LYS A 173 14.51 21.70 -21.09
N THR A 174 14.24 20.72 -21.94
CA THR A 174 15.08 20.39 -23.09
C THR A 174 14.47 20.69 -24.45
N LEU A 175 13.48 21.60 -24.55
CA LEU A 175 13.01 22.10 -25.85
C LEU A 175 14.11 22.71 -26.73
N LYS A 176 15.30 22.99 -26.18
CA LYS A 176 16.45 23.56 -26.88
C LYS A 176 17.52 22.57 -27.34
N GLU A 177 17.49 21.32 -26.84
CA GLU A 177 18.49 20.30 -27.18
C GLU A 177 17.82 18.99 -27.65
N ASN A 178 17.70 18.87 -28.96
CA ASN A 178 17.50 17.59 -29.68
C ASN A 178 16.41 16.63 -29.16
N ASN A 179 15.12 16.94 -29.35
CA ASN A 179 13.98 15.98 -29.27
C ASN A 179 13.90 15.03 -28.04
N LYS A 180 14.50 15.38 -26.92
CA LYS A 180 14.54 14.54 -25.72
C LYS A 180 13.43 14.78 -24.69
N ILE A 181 12.37 15.46 -25.10
CA ILE A 181 11.26 15.90 -24.23
C ILE A 181 10.55 14.74 -23.55
N MET A 182 10.66 13.52 -24.10
CA MET A 182 9.94 12.35 -23.64
C MET A 182 10.86 11.19 -23.23
N ASP A 183 12.09 11.45 -22.80
CA ASP A 183 13.00 10.38 -22.41
C ASP A 183 12.80 9.99 -20.94
N ALA A 184 12.57 8.70 -20.68
CA ALA A 184 12.43 8.13 -19.36
C ALA A 184 13.65 8.41 -18.46
N ASN A 185 14.87 8.41 -19.02
CA ASN A 185 16.10 8.62 -18.24
C ASN A 185 16.18 10.01 -17.62
N TYR A 186 15.77 11.07 -18.35
CA TYR A 186 15.80 12.43 -17.80
C TYR A 186 14.84 12.58 -16.61
N ARG A 187 13.66 11.95 -16.68
CA ARG A 187 12.72 11.95 -15.56
C ARG A 187 13.26 11.18 -14.38
N LYS A 188 13.91 10.06 -14.64
CA LYS A 188 14.59 9.27 -13.60
C LYS A 188 15.64 10.11 -12.89
N ASP A 189 16.52 10.79 -13.63
CA ASP A 189 17.57 11.63 -13.04
C ASP A 189 16.98 12.77 -12.20
N TYR A 190 15.90 13.41 -12.69
CA TYR A 190 15.22 14.45 -11.95
C TYR A 190 14.52 13.89 -10.70
N GLY A 191 13.87 12.75 -10.82
CA GLY A 191 13.26 12.07 -9.68
C GLY A 191 14.27 11.69 -8.60
N TYR A 192 15.48 11.28 -8.99
CA TYR A 192 16.57 10.99 -8.06
C TYR A 192 16.95 12.23 -7.23
N ILE A 193 17.16 13.37 -7.89
CA ILE A 193 17.49 14.63 -7.21
C ILE A 193 16.39 15.06 -6.22
N GLU A 194 15.13 14.88 -6.59
CA GLU A 194 14.01 15.22 -5.69
C GLU A 194 13.88 14.21 -4.54
N GLY A 195 14.15 12.93 -4.79
CA GLY A 195 14.17 11.91 -3.76
C GLY A 195 15.25 12.14 -2.70
N GLU A 196 16.45 12.58 -3.11
CA GLU A 196 17.51 12.97 -2.17
C GLU A 196 17.09 14.13 -1.26
N LYS A 197 16.40 15.13 -1.82
CA LYS A 197 15.90 16.29 -1.04
C LYS A 197 14.85 15.87 -0.01
N ASP A 198 13.95 14.98 -0.40
CA ASP A 198 12.81 14.60 0.41
C ASP A 198 13.12 13.49 1.43
N ALA A 199 14.16 12.70 1.23
CA ALA A 199 14.43 11.48 1.98
C ALA A 199 14.41 11.67 3.50
N LYS A 200 15.02 12.76 3.99
CA LYS A 200 15.04 13.07 5.42
C LYS A 200 13.65 13.40 5.97
N GLU A 201 12.86 14.16 5.22
CA GLU A 201 11.48 14.51 5.61
C GLU A 201 10.59 13.28 5.63
N ILE A 202 10.72 12.42 4.62
CA ILE A 202 10.00 11.14 4.54
C ILE A 202 10.32 10.28 5.76
N VAL A 203 11.58 10.15 6.15
CA VAL A 203 11.96 9.41 7.36
C VAL A 203 11.30 10.01 8.60
N ASN A 204 11.27 11.33 8.73
CA ASN A 204 10.56 11.98 9.83
C ASN A 204 9.05 11.69 9.82
N MET A 205 8.44 11.61 8.63
CA MET A 205 7.01 11.31 8.48
C MET A 205 6.65 9.88 8.86
N ILE A 206 7.57 8.93 8.68
CA ILE A 206 7.38 7.50 8.99
C ILE A 206 8.00 7.08 10.33
N SER A 207 8.49 8.02 11.12
CA SER A 207 9.07 7.79 12.45
C SER A 207 8.13 8.24 13.55
N ASP A 208 8.25 7.61 14.72
CA ASP A 208 7.63 8.06 15.95
C ASP A 208 8.40 9.24 16.57
N LYS A 209 7.89 9.77 17.69
CA LYS A 209 8.54 10.89 18.42
C LYS A 209 9.93 10.56 18.97
N SER A 210 10.27 9.29 19.05
CA SER A 210 11.58 8.79 19.53
C SER A 210 12.54 8.53 18.36
N GLY A 211 12.11 8.73 17.12
CA GLY A 211 12.88 8.50 15.90
C GLY A 211 12.90 7.06 15.41
N ASN A 212 12.11 6.16 16.00
CA ASN A 212 12.00 4.79 15.50
C ASN A 212 11.06 4.75 14.29
N ILE A 213 11.45 3.99 13.27
CA ILE A 213 10.58 3.74 12.12
C ILE A 213 9.40 2.89 12.58
N ASN A 214 8.19 3.40 12.43
CA ASN A 214 6.95 2.74 12.82
C ASN A 214 5.92 2.68 11.69
N GLU A 215 6.25 3.24 10.52
CA GLU A 215 5.39 3.27 9.35
C GLU A 215 6.16 2.86 8.08
N THR A 216 5.45 2.63 6.97
CA THR A 216 6.07 2.35 5.67
C THR A 216 5.64 3.37 4.62
N VAL A 217 6.45 3.51 3.57
CA VAL A 217 6.17 4.35 2.40
C VAL A 217 5.61 3.47 1.29
N LYS A 218 4.55 3.92 0.64
CA LYS A 218 4.02 3.34 -0.60
C LYS A 218 4.08 4.39 -1.70
N ILE A 219 4.47 3.98 -2.88
CA ILE A 219 4.62 4.87 -4.02
C ILE A 219 3.62 4.45 -5.10
N LEU A 220 2.69 5.35 -5.43
CA LEU A 220 1.73 5.16 -6.50
C LEU A 220 2.03 6.14 -7.62
N THR A 221 2.20 5.63 -8.83
CA THR A 221 2.58 6.44 -9.98
C THR A 221 1.58 6.31 -11.12
N HIS A 222 1.57 7.29 -12.00
CA HIS A 222 0.81 7.24 -13.23
C HIS A 222 1.62 7.75 -14.42
N SER A 223 1.53 7.02 -15.54
CA SER A 223 2.08 7.45 -16.84
C SER A 223 3.58 7.78 -16.76
N MET A 224 3.96 9.00 -17.07
CA MET A 224 5.35 9.50 -17.01
C MET A 224 5.93 9.51 -15.60
N GLY A 225 5.09 9.55 -14.58
CA GLY A 225 5.48 9.50 -13.17
C GLY A 225 6.23 8.23 -12.80
N ALA A 226 5.96 7.13 -13.48
CA ALA A 226 6.68 5.87 -13.27
C ALA A 226 8.20 6.00 -13.51
N SER A 227 8.61 6.69 -14.57
CA SER A 227 10.05 6.92 -14.83
C SER A 227 10.70 7.82 -13.78
N TYR A 228 9.98 8.86 -13.34
CA TYR A 228 10.43 9.73 -12.25
C TYR A 228 10.59 8.91 -10.95
N ALA A 229 9.62 8.05 -10.65
CA ALA A 229 9.63 7.21 -9.45
C ALA A 229 10.85 6.29 -9.38
N LYS A 230 11.33 5.73 -10.50
CA LYS A 230 12.53 4.89 -10.48
C LYS A 230 13.76 5.61 -9.92
N GLY A 231 13.90 6.89 -10.22
CA GLY A 231 14.95 7.73 -9.62
C GLY A 231 14.65 8.06 -8.15
N TYR A 232 13.45 8.50 -7.89
CA TYR A 232 13.01 8.88 -6.55
C TYR A 232 13.16 7.74 -5.53
N VAL A 233 12.67 6.55 -5.87
CA VAL A 233 12.79 5.34 -5.04
C VAL A 233 14.24 4.91 -4.87
N GLN A 234 15.08 5.05 -5.92
CA GLN A 234 16.50 4.76 -5.81
C GLN A 234 17.19 5.67 -4.78
N ALA A 235 16.90 6.97 -4.80
CA ALA A 235 17.43 7.91 -3.83
C ALA A 235 16.95 7.61 -2.39
N LEU A 236 15.68 7.28 -2.22
CA LEU A 236 15.15 6.84 -0.91
C LEU A 236 15.86 5.58 -0.42
N LYS A 237 16.02 4.57 -1.29
CA LYS A 237 16.74 3.34 -0.96
C LYS A 237 18.16 3.64 -0.46
N GLU A 238 18.91 4.47 -1.19
CA GLU A 238 20.27 4.82 -0.83
C GLU A 238 20.34 5.56 0.51
N TYR A 239 19.41 6.49 0.72
CA TYR A 239 19.31 7.19 1.99
C TYR A 239 18.97 6.23 3.15
N PHE A 240 18.03 5.30 2.95
CA PHE A 240 17.63 4.33 3.99
C PHE A 240 18.80 3.42 4.34
N VAL A 241 19.48 2.84 3.34
CA VAL A 241 20.65 2.00 3.56
C VAL A 241 21.77 2.75 4.31
N ASN A 242 22.07 3.98 3.89
CA ASN A 242 23.12 4.80 4.51
C ASN A 242 22.80 5.21 5.95
N ASN A 243 21.53 5.21 6.34
CA ASN A 243 21.07 5.56 7.69
C ASN A 243 20.61 4.34 8.50
N ASN A 244 20.91 3.11 8.07
CA ASN A 244 20.52 1.86 8.71
C ASN A 244 19.00 1.71 8.90
N ILE A 245 18.20 2.26 7.98
CA ILE A 245 16.75 2.10 7.95
C ILE A 245 16.44 0.85 7.12
N PRO A 246 15.59 -0.07 7.61
CA PRO A 246 15.22 -1.27 6.84
C PRO A 246 14.61 -0.91 5.49
N LEU A 247 15.05 -1.55 4.41
CA LEU A 247 14.50 -1.29 3.08
C LEU A 247 13.01 -1.69 2.96
N SER A 248 12.56 -2.63 3.78
CA SER A 248 11.15 -2.98 3.93
C SER A 248 10.25 -1.82 4.41
N SER A 249 10.86 -0.71 4.87
CA SER A 249 10.14 0.54 5.12
C SER A 249 9.63 1.21 3.84
N ILE A 250 10.14 0.82 2.65
CA ILE A 250 9.49 1.08 1.36
C ILE A 250 8.65 -0.16 1.05
N ALA A 251 7.35 -0.09 1.29
CA ALA A 251 6.48 -1.26 1.18
C ALA A 251 6.36 -1.76 -0.25
N PHE A 252 6.11 -0.85 -1.20
CA PHE A 252 6.07 -1.15 -2.63
C PHE A 252 6.02 0.13 -3.49
N GLU A 253 6.28 -0.05 -4.79
CA GLU A 253 5.98 0.90 -5.85
C GLU A 253 4.95 0.27 -6.81
N MET A 254 3.87 1.00 -7.16
CA MET A 254 2.88 0.54 -8.12
C MET A 254 2.65 1.59 -9.22
N ASP A 255 2.91 1.18 -10.44
CA ASP A 255 2.90 2.01 -11.63
C ASP A 255 1.65 1.75 -12.48
N PHE A 256 0.77 2.73 -12.58
CA PHE A 256 -0.44 2.68 -13.41
C PHE A 256 -0.15 3.28 -14.79
N ALA A 257 -0.41 2.53 -15.85
CA ALA A 257 -0.17 2.91 -17.25
C ALA A 257 1.21 3.55 -17.48
N PRO A 258 2.33 2.91 -17.09
CA PRO A 258 3.64 3.54 -17.18
C PRO A 258 4.00 3.89 -18.63
N PHE A 259 4.51 5.11 -18.83
CA PHE A 259 4.98 5.57 -20.15
C PHE A 259 6.40 5.06 -20.41
N GLN A 260 6.64 4.47 -21.59
CA GLN A 260 7.94 3.84 -21.96
C GLN A 260 8.43 2.77 -20.97
N PRO A 261 7.60 1.79 -20.57
CA PRO A 261 7.96 0.82 -19.55
C PRO A 261 9.21 0.00 -19.89
N THR A 262 9.44 -0.31 -21.17
CA THR A 262 10.62 -1.08 -21.61
C THR A 262 11.96 -0.37 -21.42
N LYS A 263 11.94 0.95 -21.17
CA LYS A 263 13.13 1.73 -20.83
C LYS A 263 13.36 1.83 -19.31
N GLN A 264 12.51 1.21 -18.53
CA GLN A 264 12.52 1.29 -17.08
C GLN A 264 12.96 -0.03 -16.45
N VAL A 265 13.60 0.08 -15.28
CA VAL A 265 14.01 -1.07 -14.45
C VAL A 265 13.53 -0.79 -13.04
N ALA A 266 12.86 -1.75 -12.42
CA ALA A 266 12.47 -1.71 -11.01
C ALA A 266 13.71 -1.52 -10.12
N VAL A 267 13.54 -0.80 -9.03
CA VAL A 267 14.63 -0.61 -8.06
C VAL A 267 14.82 -1.90 -7.28
N GLU A 268 16.04 -2.44 -7.33
CA GLU A 268 16.37 -3.70 -6.67
C GLU A 268 16.08 -3.67 -5.17
N GLY A 269 15.36 -4.67 -4.67
CA GLY A 269 14.95 -4.81 -3.27
C GLY A 269 13.71 -4.01 -2.90
N VAL A 270 13.03 -3.38 -3.89
CA VAL A 270 11.72 -2.75 -3.71
C VAL A 270 10.70 -3.45 -4.59
N ASP A 271 9.64 -3.97 -3.98
CA ASP A 271 8.57 -4.62 -4.71
C ASP A 271 7.90 -3.62 -5.66
N THR A 272 7.99 -3.91 -6.95
CA THR A 272 7.45 -3.04 -8.00
C THR A 272 6.37 -3.76 -8.80
N TYR A 273 5.22 -3.11 -8.94
CA TYR A 273 4.07 -3.61 -9.67
C TYR A 273 3.73 -2.68 -10.82
N GLN A 274 3.38 -3.24 -11.96
CA GLN A 274 2.89 -2.49 -13.11
C GLN A 274 1.44 -2.89 -13.39
N VAL A 275 0.54 -1.92 -13.51
CA VAL A 275 -0.86 -2.14 -13.92
C VAL A 275 -1.10 -1.43 -15.25
N THR A 276 -1.46 -2.19 -16.27
CA THR A 276 -1.61 -1.68 -17.65
C THR A 276 -2.93 -2.13 -18.25
N ASN A 277 -3.65 -1.20 -18.90
CA ASN A 277 -4.78 -1.54 -19.75
C ASN A 277 -4.29 -1.94 -21.15
N LEU A 278 -4.75 -3.09 -21.67
CA LEU A 278 -4.33 -3.58 -22.98
C LEU A 278 -4.80 -2.67 -24.14
N HIS A 279 -5.87 -1.93 -23.93
CA HIS A 279 -6.43 -0.97 -24.90
C HIS A 279 -5.96 0.47 -24.68
N ASP A 280 -4.97 0.69 -23.81
CA ASP A 280 -4.34 1.99 -23.61
C ASP A 280 -3.52 2.39 -24.84
N PHE A 281 -4.09 3.30 -25.66
CA PHE A 281 -3.45 3.78 -26.87
C PHE A 281 -2.14 4.54 -26.60
N ILE A 282 -2.03 5.24 -25.48
CA ILE A 282 -0.83 6.05 -25.13
C ILE A 282 0.31 5.15 -24.68
N ALA A 283 0.05 4.20 -23.81
CA ALA A 283 1.05 3.25 -23.32
C ALA A 283 1.45 2.26 -24.44
N ASN A 284 0.55 1.94 -25.36
CA ASN A 284 0.74 0.95 -26.41
C ASN A 284 1.12 1.53 -27.78
N ASN A 285 1.24 2.85 -27.90
CA ASN A 285 1.57 3.50 -29.18
C ASN A 285 3.07 3.38 -29.49
N SER A 286 3.40 2.75 -30.62
CA SER A 286 4.79 2.55 -31.08
C SER A 286 5.54 3.86 -31.36
N LEU A 287 4.85 4.97 -31.65
CA LEU A 287 5.43 6.30 -31.84
C LEU A 287 5.79 6.97 -30.51
N LEU A 288 5.06 6.68 -29.44
CA LEU A 288 5.25 7.29 -28.13
C LEU A 288 5.92 6.35 -27.11
N GLY A 289 5.92 5.05 -27.35
CA GLY A 289 6.46 4.05 -26.46
C GLY A 289 6.45 2.66 -27.10
N SER A 290 6.78 1.62 -26.36
CA SER A 290 6.72 0.24 -26.84
C SER A 290 5.33 -0.32 -26.60
N PRO A 291 4.70 -0.99 -27.59
CA PRO A 291 3.42 -1.65 -27.37
C PRO A 291 3.59 -2.77 -26.33
N HIS A 292 2.68 -2.84 -25.37
CA HIS A 292 2.61 -3.89 -24.34
C HIS A 292 3.94 -4.17 -23.60
N GLY A 293 4.78 -3.16 -23.44
CA GLY A 293 6.05 -3.32 -22.77
C GLY A 293 5.90 -3.43 -21.25
N SER A 294 6.88 -4.05 -20.60
CA SER A 294 6.94 -4.15 -19.15
C SER A 294 8.20 -3.50 -18.58
N ILE A 295 8.09 -3.00 -17.37
CA ILE A 295 9.21 -2.56 -16.55
C ILE A 295 9.99 -3.80 -16.16
N LYS A 296 11.30 -3.83 -16.47
CA LYS A 296 12.15 -4.96 -16.12
C LYS A 296 12.19 -5.14 -14.60
N GLY A 297 11.84 -6.33 -14.12
CA GLY A 297 11.85 -6.66 -12.70
C GLY A 297 10.54 -6.34 -11.95
N ALA A 298 9.55 -5.76 -12.61
CA ALA A 298 8.23 -5.54 -12.01
C ALA A 298 7.31 -6.75 -12.22
N THR A 299 6.39 -6.96 -11.28
CA THR A 299 5.22 -7.84 -11.45
C THR A 299 4.17 -7.10 -12.26
N VAL A 300 3.72 -7.69 -13.39
CA VAL A 300 2.84 -7.01 -14.34
C VAL A 300 1.42 -7.55 -14.27
N TYR A 301 0.45 -6.64 -14.17
CA TYR A 301 -0.97 -6.92 -14.23
C TYR A 301 -1.58 -6.28 -15.48
N PHE A 302 -2.24 -7.07 -16.30
CA PHE A 302 -2.96 -6.59 -17.47
C PHE A 302 -4.47 -6.54 -17.20
N ASN A 303 -5.08 -5.43 -17.59
CA ASN A 303 -6.53 -5.28 -17.64
C ASN A 303 -6.97 -5.31 -19.11
N ASN A 304 -7.89 -6.20 -19.46
CA ASN A 304 -8.38 -6.40 -20.83
C ASN A 304 -9.77 -5.77 -21.06
N ASP A 305 -10.15 -4.77 -20.27
CA ASP A 305 -11.41 -4.05 -20.48
C ASP A 305 -11.26 -3.07 -21.66
N GLU A 306 -12.03 -3.29 -22.72
CA GLU A 306 -12.01 -2.48 -23.96
C GLU A 306 -12.43 -1.02 -23.74
N HIS A 307 -13.14 -0.74 -22.64
CA HIS A 307 -13.61 0.60 -22.30
C HIS A 307 -12.60 1.40 -21.45
N LYS A 308 -11.47 0.80 -21.09
CA LYS A 308 -10.45 1.41 -20.24
C LYS A 308 -9.26 1.91 -21.07
N GLY A 309 -8.89 3.16 -20.84
CA GLY A 309 -7.80 3.84 -21.54
C GLY A 309 -6.60 4.15 -20.64
N HIS A 310 -6.05 5.36 -20.82
CA HIS A 310 -4.85 5.85 -20.15
C HIS A 310 -5.14 6.70 -18.91
N SER A 311 -6.37 7.16 -18.70
CA SER A 311 -6.69 8.00 -17.54
C SER A 311 -6.48 7.25 -16.24
N ILE A 312 -5.94 7.92 -15.22
CA ILE A 312 -5.80 7.31 -13.89
C ILE A 312 -7.14 6.82 -13.33
N THR A 313 -8.24 7.49 -13.67
CA THR A 313 -9.58 7.09 -13.24
C THR A 313 -10.05 5.78 -13.87
N ASP A 314 -9.46 5.35 -14.99
CA ASP A 314 -9.72 4.06 -15.62
C ASP A 314 -9.17 2.88 -14.81
N PHE A 315 -8.36 3.17 -13.79
CA PHE A 315 -7.76 2.17 -12.89
C PHE A 315 -8.44 2.08 -11.52
N ILE A 316 -9.53 2.80 -11.30
CA ILE A 316 -10.24 2.77 -10.01
C ILE A 316 -10.69 1.36 -9.63
N ASP A 317 -11.17 0.59 -10.59
CA ASP A 317 -11.56 -0.81 -10.41
C ASP A 317 -10.38 -1.77 -10.19
N GLN A 318 -9.14 -1.32 -10.36
CA GLN A 318 -7.92 -2.07 -10.09
C GLN A 318 -7.32 -1.76 -8.71
N LEU A 319 -7.90 -0.82 -7.96
CA LEU A 319 -7.42 -0.41 -6.64
C LEU A 319 -7.43 -1.55 -5.61
N TRP A 320 -8.28 -2.56 -5.78
CA TRP A 320 -8.26 -3.75 -4.93
C TRP A 320 -6.89 -4.45 -4.90
N ARG A 321 -6.07 -4.25 -5.94
CA ARG A 321 -4.70 -4.78 -6.02
C ARG A 321 -3.77 -4.16 -4.99
N LEU A 322 -4.11 -3.01 -4.44
CA LEU A 322 -3.36 -2.37 -3.36
C LEU A 322 -3.47 -3.11 -2.03
N SER A 323 -4.52 -3.91 -1.86
CA SER A 323 -4.86 -4.52 -0.57
C SER A 323 -4.21 -5.87 -0.31
N VAL A 324 -3.43 -6.43 -1.23
CA VAL A 324 -3.06 -7.84 -1.07
C VAL A 324 -1.69 -8.21 -1.61
N GLY A 325 -1.07 -9.14 -0.90
CA GLY A 325 0.13 -9.85 -1.26
C GLY A 325 0.16 -10.42 -2.69
N THR A 326 1.32 -10.84 -3.09
CA THR A 326 1.76 -11.22 -4.43
C THR A 326 0.75 -12.03 -5.25
N TYR A 327 0.30 -11.42 -6.33
CA TYR A 327 -0.38 -12.11 -7.43
C TYR A 327 0.52 -12.06 -8.66
N HIS A 328 0.54 -13.13 -9.45
CA HIS A 328 1.14 -13.09 -10.77
C HIS A 328 0.10 -13.40 -11.86
N VAL A 329 0.37 -12.96 -13.08
CA VAL A 329 -0.47 -13.27 -14.23
C VAL A 329 0.17 -14.44 -14.98
N ASP A 330 -0.61 -15.50 -15.21
CA ASP A 330 -0.15 -16.66 -15.99
C ASP A 330 -0.06 -16.31 -17.49
N LYS A 331 0.43 -17.27 -18.29
CA LYS A 331 0.60 -17.14 -19.75
C LYS A 331 -0.71 -16.88 -20.50
N ASN A 332 -1.85 -17.08 -19.86
CA ASN A 332 -3.19 -16.93 -20.43
C ASN A 332 -3.89 -15.65 -19.96
N GLY A 333 -3.19 -14.79 -19.17
CA GLY A 333 -3.76 -13.56 -18.63
C GLY A 333 -4.58 -13.74 -17.34
N ASN A 334 -4.57 -14.92 -16.72
CA ASN A 334 -5.28 -15.16 -15.46
C ASN A 334 -4.47 -14.68 -14.28
N ILE A 335 -5.14 -14.07 -13.32
CA ILE A 335 -4.54 -13.62 -12.05
C ILE A 335 -4.45 -14.81 -11.11
N ILE A 336 -3.24 -15.22 -10.79
CA ILE A 336 -2.96 -16.30 -9.84
C ILE A 336 -2.40 -15.70 -8.56
N LYS A 337 -3.05 -15.99 -7.44
CA LYS A 337 -2.57 -15.63 -6.11
C LYS A 337 -1.41 -16.56 -5.73
N GLU A 338 -0.26 -16.01 -5.41
CA GLU A 338 0.80 -16.77 -4.77
C GLU A 338 0.36 -17.12 -3.33
N LYS A 339 0.56 -18.38 -2.99
CA LYS A 339 0.14 -18.94 -1.70
C LYS A 339 1.04 -18.44 -0.59
#